data_90712a5b26685dcb4883ab0ae0526198
#
_entry.id   90712a5b26685dcb4883ab0ae0526198
#
_cell.length_a   1.000
_cell.length_b   1.000
_cell.length_c   1.000
_cell.angle_alpha   90.00
_cell.angle_beta   90.00
_cell.angle_gamma   90.00
#
_symmetry.space_group_name_H-M   'P 1'
#
loop_
_entity.id
_entity.type
_entity.pdbx_description
1 polymer ?
#
loop_
_entity_poly.entity_id
_entity_poly.type
_entity_poly.pdbx_seq_one_letter_code
_entity_poly.pdbx_strand_id
1 'polypeptide(L)'
;MSKRHPVVSVTGSSGAGTSTVKRAFEYIFKREGITPAVVEGDSYHRYERGAMKEAMAAAVAKGENFSHFGPDANRFDKLEQLFSIYGETGGGEKRYYLHSVEEAAEHNSRFGTSLAPGQFTPWEPIPAETDLLFYEGLHGGVVGEGYDLRKLADLLIGVVPIVNLEWIQKITRDNQERGYSAEATVDTILRRMPDYINHICPQFSLTDINFQRIPTVDTSNPFFIQTIPTPDESFVIIHFRKVARDKWGINFPYLLDMIHGSFMSTPTSIVVNGGKMGFAMELILTPIIHRMIEDKKSIS
;
A
#
# COMPACT_ATOMS: atom_id res chain seq x y z
N MET A 1 -20.07 -4.73 -1.64
CA MET A 1 -19.37 -5.97 -1.27
C MET A 1 -19.17 -6.74 -2.54
N SER A 2 -17.93 -6.98 -2.93
CA SER A 2 -17.60 -7.91 -3.98
C SER A 2 -18.12 -9.28 -3.55
N LYS A 3 -18.74 -9.99 -4.43
CA LYS A 3 -19.57 -11.09 -3.97
C LYS A 3 -19.11 -12.43 -4.51
N ARG A 4 -18.17 -12.41 -5.47
CA ARG A 4 -17.61 -13.61 -6.07
C ARG A 4 -16.09 -13.65 -6.06
N HIS A 5 -15.43 -12.49 -6.12
CA HIS A 5 -13.98 -12.41 -6.21
C HIS A 5 -13.45 -11.39 -5.19
N PRO A 6 -12.78 -11.85 -4.13
CA PRO A 6 -12.33 -10.97 -3.06
C PRO A 6 -11.34 -9.90 -3.53
N VAL A 7 -11.45 -8.70 -2.98
CA VAL A 7 -10.52 -7.58 -3.20
C VAL A 7 -9.84 -7.23 -1.89
N VAL A 8 -8.53 -7.49 -1.80
CA VAL A 8 -7.66 -7.08 -0.70
C VAL A 8 -6.86 -5.87 -1.15
N SER A 9 -7.01 -4.78 -0.42
CA SER A 9 -6.33 -3.53 -0.73
C SER A 9 -5.43 -3.10 0.42
N VAL A 10 -4.19 -2.76 0.10
CA VAL A 10 -3.21 -2.18 1.02
C VAL A 10 -2.95 -0.75 0.61
N THR A 11 -3.13 0.18 1.56
CA THR A 11 -2.82 1.60 1.36
C THR A 11 -1.72 2.05 2.31
N GLY A 12 -0.77 2.81 1.80
CA GLY A 12 0.33 3.38 2.58
C GLY A 12 1.18 4.28 1.73
N SER A 13 1.80 5.28 2.35
CA SER A 13 2.67 6.19 1.62
C SER A 13 4.01 5.56 1.27
N SER A 14 4.66 6.13 0.28
CA SER A 14 6.01 5.75 -0.14
C SER A 14 7.01 6.02 0.99
N GLY A 15 7.53 4.99 1.63
CA GLY A 15 8.36 5.08 2.83
C GLY A 15 7.68 4.53 4.09
N ALA A 16 6.39 4.15 4.00
CA ALA A 16 5.67 3.57 5.12
C ALA A 16 6.11 2.15 5.50
N GLY A 17 6.92 1.49 4.68
CA GLY A 17 7.29 0.09 4.87
C GLY A 17 6.31 -0.89 4.21
N THR A 18 5.61 -0.46 3.18
CA THR A 18 4.70 -1.30 2.38
C THR A 18 5.38 -2.54 1.82
N SER A 19 6.67 -2.48 1.52
CA SER A 19 7.48 -3.63 1.09
C SER A 19 7.49 -4.77 2.13
N THR A 20 7.43 -4.47 3.43
CA THR A 20 7.33 -5.50 4.47
C THR A 20 5.97 -6.17 4.43
N VAL A 21 4.92 -5.39 4.21
CA VAL A 21 3.55 -5.89 4.07
C VAL A 21 3.42 -6.74 2.81
N LYS A 22 3.92 -6.26 1.66
CA LYS A 22 3.95 -7.02 0.41
C LYS A 22 4.61 -8.39 0.60
N ARG A 23 5.80 -8.44 1.21
CA ARG A 23 6.49 -9.71 1.51
C ARG A 23 5.69 -10.64 2.42
N ALA A 24 5.01 -10.12 3.45
CA ALA A 24 4.16 -10.94 4.31
C ALA A 24 3.01 -11.57 3.51
N PHE A 25 2.37 -10.81 2.64
CA PHE A 25 1.32 -11.34 1.75
C PHE A 25 1.86 -12.36 0.75
N GLU A 26 2.99 -12.10 0.10
CA GLU A 26 3.66 -13.05 -0.82
C GLU A 26 3.95 -14.38 -0.12
N TYR A 27 4.41 -14.32 1.14
CA TYR A 27 4.67 -15.51 1.95
C TYR A 27 3.37 -16.26 2.27
N ILE A 28 2.31 -15.55 2.69
CA ILE A 28 0.99 -16.15 2.94
C ILE A 28 0.48 -16.80 1.66
N PHE A 29 0.47 -16.10 0.53
CA PHE A 29 -0.03 -16.62 -0.74
C PHE A 29 0.71 -17.89 -1.17
N LYS A 30 2.04 -17.87 -1.09
CA LYS A 30 2.87 -19.03 -1.45
C LYS A 30 2.61 -20.23 -0.53
N ARG A 31 2.54 -20.00 0.78
CA ARG A 31 2.32 -21.06 1.78
C ARG A 31 0.94 -21.69 1.64
N GLU A 32 -0.07 -20.88 1.40
CA GLU A 32 -1.47 -21.32 1.34
C GLU A 32 -1.91 -21.72 -0.09
N GLY A 33 -1.01 -21.68 -1.06
CA GLY A 33 -1.31 -22.05 -2.45
C GLY A 33 -2.31 -21.11 -3.14
N ILE A 34 -2.30 -19.83 -2.77
CA ILE A 34 -3.21 -18.81 -3.29
C ILE A 34 -2.59 -18.14 -4.50
N THR A 35 -3.36 -17.98 -5.57
CA THR A 35 -2.96 -17.29 -6.81
C THR A 35 -3.59 -15.89 -6.87
N PRO A 36 -2.89 -14.81 -6.44
CA PRO A 36 -3.44 -13.46 -6.48
C PRO A 36 -3.33 -12.82 -7.86
N ALA A 37 -4.30 -11.97 -8.22
CA ALA A 37 -4.12 -10.94 -9.23
C ALA A 37 -3.41 -9.74 -8.57
N VAL A 38 -2.09 -9.64 -8.71
CA VAL A 38 -1.31 -8.56 -8.11
C VAL A 38 -1.38 -7.30 -8.96
N VAL A 39 -1.69 -6.16 -8.31
CA VAL A 39 -1.80 -4.83 -8.92
C VAL A 39 -1.06 -3.81 -8.06
N GLU A 40 -0.12 -3.13 -8.68
CA GLU A 40 0.64 -2.05 -8.04
C GLU A 40 0.03 -0.69 -8.34
N GLY A 41 -0.10 0.16 -7.30
CA GLY A 41 -0.75 1.45 -7.38
C GLY A 41 -0.11 2.42 -8.36
N ASP A 42 1.22 2.39 -8.49
CA ASP A 42 1.96 3.24 -9.42
C ASP A 42 1.57 3.01 -10.88
N SER A 43 1.03 1.83 -11.22
CA SER A 43 0.50 1.53 -12.55
C SER A 43 -0.75 2.33 -12.91
N TYR A 44 -1.41 2.94 -11.91
CA TYR A 44 -2.60 3.78 -12.09
C TYR A 44 -2.28 5.28 -12.08
N HIS A 45 -1.01 5.68 -12.07
CA HIS A 45 -0.66 7.07 -12.35
C HIS A 45 -1.09 7.47 -13.77
N ARG A 46 -1.42 8.76 -13.93
CA ARG A 46 -1.85 9.31 -15.22
C ARG A 46 -0.67 9.61 -16.15
N TYR A 47 0.47 9.98 -15.58
CA TYR A 47 1.62 10.51 -16.30
C TYR A 47 2.83 9.58 -16.16
N GLU A 48 3.53 9.36 -17.26
CA GLU A 48 4.86 8.80 -17.27
C GLU A 48 5.86 9.75 -16.59
N ARG A 49 7.03 9.26 -16.22
CA ARG A 49 8.01 10.00 -15.43
C ARG A 49 8.37 11.37 -16.01
N GLY A 50 8.57 11.47 -17.33
CA GLY A 50 8.88 12.72 -18.02
C GLY A 50 7.73 13.73 -17.93
N ALA A 51 6.56 13.32 -18.39
CA ALA A 51 5.35 14.14 -18.37
C ALA A 51 4.94 14.55 -16.93
N MET A 52 5.16 13.70 -15.94
CA MET A 52 4.91 14.06 -14.53
C MET A 52 5.84 15.18 -14.04
N LYS A 53 7.13 15.14 -14.43
CA LYS A 53 8.07 16.23 -14.09
C LYS A 53 7.65 17.54 -14.72
N GLU A 54 7.22 17.54 -15.97
CA GLU A 54 6.72 18.72 -16.67
C GLU A 54 5.46 19.30 -16.03
N ALA A 55 4.49 18.42 -15.70
CA ALA A 55 3.26 18.81 -15.02
C ALA A 55 3.53 19.44 -13.64
N MET A 56 4.44 18.84 -12.85
CA MET A 56 4.85 19.39 -11.56
C MET A 56 5.53 20.76 -11.72
N ALA A 57 6.42 20.92 -12.69
CA ALA A 57 7.10 22.18 -12.94
C ALA A 57 6.10 23.29 -13.37
N ALA A 58 5.14 22.94 -14.22
CA ALA A 58 4.08 23.86 -14.65
C ALA A 58 3.18 24.31 -13.48
N ALA A 59 2.84 23.39 -12.56
CA ALA A 59 2.06 23.72 -11.37
C ALA A 59 2.84 24.65 -10.42
N VAL A 60 4.12 24.34 -10.17
CA VAL A 60 5.00 25.20 -9.35
C VAL A 60 5.11 26.62 -9.92
N ALA A 61 5.23 26.76 -11.24
CA ALA A 61 5.28 28.08 -11.90
C ALA A 61 4.01 28.91 -11.72
N LYS A 62 2.86 28.25 -11.43
CA LYS A 62 1.57 28.90 -11.14
C LYS A 62 1.29 29.07 -9.65
N GLY A 63 2.18 28.59 -8.77
CA GLY A 63 1.93 28.54 -7.33
C GLY A 63 0.89 27.48 -6.91
N GLU A 64 0.63 26.51 -7.78
CA GLU A 64 -0.29 25.40 -7.54
C GLU A 64 0.44 24.19 -7.00
N ASN A 65 -0.28 23.33 -6.24
CA ASN A 65 0.25 22.04 -5.80
C ASN A 65 -0.15 20.95 -6.78
N PHE A 66 0.82 20.09 -7.14
CA PHE A 66 0.59 18.95 -8.01
C PHE A 66 1.54 17.81 -7.59
N SER A 67 1.00 16.66 -7.24
CA SER A 67 1.80 15.52 -6.81
C SER A 67 1.12 14.19 -7.12
N HIS A 68 1.86 13.10 -6.99
CA HIS A 68 1.32 11.73 -7.08
C HIS A 68 0.26 11.40 -6.01
N PHE A 69 0.10 12.22 -4.98
CA PHE A 69 -0.92 12.00 -3.96
C PHE A 69 -2.31 12.50 -4.38
N GLY A 70 -2.35 13.51 -5.25
CA GLY A 70 -3.59 14.14 -5.69
C GLY A 70 -4.32 13.39 -6.81
N PRO A 71 -5.62 13.67 -6.99
CA PRO A 71 -6.46 13.00 -7.99
C PRO A 71 -6.04 13.29 -9.43
N ASP A 72 -5.50 14.46 -9.72
CA ASP A 72 -5.13 14.88 -11.07
C ASP A 72 -3.96 14.06 -11.65
N ALA A 73 -3.10 13.52 -10.77
CA ALA A 73 -1.99 12.66 -11.16
C ALA A 73 -2.36 11.19 -11.31
N ASN A 74 -3.60 10.80 -11.01
CA ASN A 74 -4.02 9.40 -10.90
C ASN A 74 -5.25 9.09 -11.76
N ARG A 75 -5.41 7.81 -12.07
CA ARG A 75 -6.55 7.23 -12.79
C ARG A 75 -7.47 6.52 -11.80
N PHE A 76 -8.08 7.26 -10.87
CA PHE A 76 -9.00 6.67 -9.88
C PHE A 76 -10.24 6.07 -10.54
N ASP A 77 -10.68 6.64 -11.66
CA ASP A 77 -11.71 6.11 -12.53
C ASP A 77 -11.42 4.65 -12.98
N LYS A 78 -10.20 4.41 -13.44
CA LYS A 78 -9.75 3.10 -13.89
C LYS A 78 -9.52 2.13 -12.74
N LEU A 79 -9.01 2.63 -11.61
CA LEU A 79 -8.76 1.81 -10.43
C LEU A 79 -10.08 1.35 -9.80
N GLU A 80 -11.07 2.24 -9.70
CA GLU A 80 -12.42 1.89 -9.24
C GLU A 80 -13.09 0.88 -10.18
N GLN A 81 -12.98 1.12 -11.49
CA GLN A 81 -13.48 0.21 -12.50
C GLN A 81 -12.86 -1.19 -12.34
N LEU A 82 -11.54 -1.28 -12.11
CA LEU A 82 -10.89 -2.56 -11.87
C LEU A 82 -11.46 -3.27 -10.64
N PHE A 83 -11.55 -2.59 -9.49
CA PHE A 83 -12.07 -3.20 -8.26
C PHE A 83 -13.49 -3.69 -8.44
N SER A 84 -14.34 -2.92 -9.14
CA SER A 84 -15.72 -3.31 -9.43
C SER A 84 -15.79 -4.54 -10.36
N ILE A 85 -15.14 -4.49 -11.51
CA ILE A 85 -15.15 -5.56 -12.49
C ILE A 85 -14.55 -6.84 -11.89
N TYR A 86 -13.41 -6.74 -11.22
CA TYR A 86 -12.79 -7.90 -10.60
C TYR A 86 -13.69 -8.52 -9.54
N GLY A 87 -14.27 -7.71 -8.67
CA GLY A 87 -15.20 -8.18 -7.64
C GLY A 87 -16.40 -8.94 -8.19
N GLU A 88 -16.87 -8.60 -9.39
CA GLU A 88 -18.01 -9.23 -10.04
C GLU A 88 -17.62 -10.45 -10.88
N THR A 89 -16.49 -10.37 -11.61
CA THR A 89 -16.17 -11.33 -12.69
C THR A 89 -14.85 -12.09 -12.48
N GLY A 90 -13.96 -11.64 -11.60
CA GLY A 90 -12.59 -12.13 -11.47
C GLY A 90 -11.66 -11.65 -12.59
N GLY A 91 -12.15 -10.80 -13.49
CA GLY A 91 -11.42 -10.25 -14.63
C GLY A 91 -11.07 -8.77 -14.43
N GLY A 92 -10.60 -8.15 -15.51
CA GLY A 92 -10.22 -6.74 -15.54
C GLY A 92 -8.94 -6.53 -16.33
N GLU A 93 -8.43 -5.31 -16.33
CA GLU A 93 -7.19 -4.94 -17.00
C GLU A 93 -6.20 -4.32 -16.03
N LYS A 94 -4.94 -4.65 -16.19
CA LYS A 94 -3.82 -4.07 -15.46
C LYS A 94 -2.70 -3.68 -16.40
N ARG A 95 -1.78 -2.86 -15.93
CA ARG A 95 -0.50 -2.55 -16.59
C ARG A 95 0.57 -2.43 -15.52
N TYR A 96 1.82 -2.25 -15.92
CA TYR A 96 2.94 -2.04 -15.00
C TYR A 96 3.56 -0.67 -15.26
N TYR A 97 4.11 -0.09 -14.20
CA TYR A 97 4.98 1.06 -14.29
C TYR A 97 6.43 0.57 -14.12
N LEU A 98 7.28 0.80 -15.10
CA LEU A 98 8.67 0.31 -15.10
C LEU A 98 9.54 1.28 -14.29
N HIS A 99 9.96 0.89 -13.10
CA HIS A 99 10.70 1.75 -12.19
C HIS A 99 12.19 1.88 -12.54
N SER A 100 12.81 0.78 -12.99
CA SER A 100 14.24 0.66 -13.19
C SER A 100 14.62 0.19 -14.60
N VAL A 101 15.93 0.27 -14.91
CA VAL A 101 16.48 -0.25 -16.16
C VAL A 101 16.34 -1.77 -16.23
N GLU A 102 16.50 -2.44 -15.10
CA GLU A 102 16.42 -3.89 -14.98
C GLU A 102 14.98 -4.36 -15.27
N GLU A 103 13.97 -3.73 -14.67
CA GLU A 103 12.56 -4.03 -14.92
C GLU A 103 12.18 -3.80 -16.40
N ALA A 104 12.66 -2.69 -16.98
CA ALA A 104 12.43 -2.41 -18.39
C ALA A 104 13.10 -3.45 -19.31
N ALA A 105 14.36 -3.83 -19.01
CA ALA A 105 15.08 -4.84 -19.78
C ALA A 105 14.41 -6.22 -19.71
N GLU A 106 13.97 -6.64 -18.52
CA GLU A 106 13.26 -7.90 -18.33
C GLU A 106 11.93 -7.92 -19.11
N HIS A 107 11.12 -6.85 -18.97
CA HIS A 107 9.88 -6.72 -19.71
C HIS A 107 10.11 -6.73 -21.23
N ASN A 108 11.05 -5.93 -21.72
CA ASN A 108 11.34 -5.85 -23.14
C ASN A 108 11.81 -7.18 -23.72
N SER A 109 12.64 -7.91 -22.97
CA SER A 109 13.11 -9.26 -23.38
C SER A 109 11.97 -10.26 -23.47
N ARG A 110 11.02 -10.21 -22.53
CA ARG A 110 9.89 -11.14 -22.46
C ARG A 110 8.82 -10.88 -23.51
N PHE A 111 8.53 -9.61 -23.80
CA PHE A 111 7.40 -9.20 -24.63
C PHE A 111 7.79 -8.55 -25.97
N GLY A 112 9.09 -8.46 -26.28
CA GLY A 112 9.58 -7.87 -27.53
C GLY A 112 9.30 -6.38 -27.66
N THR A 113 9.25 -5.66 -26.55
CA THR A 113 9.00 -4.20 -26.48
C THR A 113 10.31 -3.42 -26.38
N SER A 114 10.24 -2.09 -26.42
CA SER A 114 11.39 -1.18 -26.26
C SER A 114 11.08 -0.04 -25.28
N LEU A 115 10.43 -0.38 -24.17
CA LEU A 115 10.05 0.59 -23.13
C LEU A 115 11.25 0.99 -22.29
N ALA A 116 11.23 2.25 -21.82
CA ALA A 116 12.25 2.81 -20.94
C ALA A 116 11.76 2.90 -19.48
N PRO A 117 12.66 3.02 -18.50
CA PRO A 117 12.28 3.29 -17.12
C PRO A 117 11.43 4.57 -16.97
N GLY A 118 10.36 4.47 -16.25
CA GLY A 118 9.40 5.57 -16.08
C GLY A 118 8.25 5.58 -17.07
N GLN A 119 8.13 4.54 -17.90
CA GLN A 119 7.01 4.33 -18.80
C GLN A 119 6.06 3.24 -18.29
N PHE A 120 4.85 3.25 -18.85
CA PHE A 120 3.86 2.21 -18.59
C PHE A 120 3.92 1.13 -19.68
N THR A 121 3.67 -0.11 -19.28
CA THR A 121 3.34 -1.16 -20.26
C THR A 121 1.96 -0.94 -20.85
N PRO A 122 1.62 -1.55 -21.99
CA PRO A 122 0.25 -1.63 -22.46
C PRO A 122 -0.67 -2.25 -21.40
N TRP A 123 -1.96 -1.91 -21.47
CA TRP A 123 -2.98 -2.58 -20.67
C TRP A 123 -3.10 -4.03 -21.10
N GLU A 124 -3.14 -4.95 -20.16
CA GLU A 124 -3.29 -6.37 -20.37
C GLU A 124 -4.40 -6.93 -19.49
N PRO A 125 -5.12 -7.98 -19.93
CA PRO A 125 -6.13 -8.63 -19.11
C PRO A 125 -5.47 -9.27 -17.87
N ILE A 126 -6.19 -9.24 -16.76
CA ILE A 126 -5.83 -10.02 -15.57
C ILE A 126 -5.94 -11.50 -15.94
N PRO A 127 -4.95 -12.35 -15.57
CA PRO A 127 -5.01 -13.78 -15.81
C PRO A 127 -6.29 -14.40 -15.24
N ALA A 128 -6.87 -15.34 -15.95
CA ALA A 128 -8.00 -16.13 -15.46
C ALA A 128 -7.57 -16.97 -14.22
N GLU A 129 -8.55 -17.41 -13.45
CA GLU A 129 -8.36 -18.35 -12.33
C GLU A 129 -7.52 -17.79 -11.17
N THR A 130 -7.61 -16.49 -10.91
CA THR A 130 -7.05 -15.90 -9.70
C THR A 130 -8.02 -16.01 -8.51
N ASP A 131 -7.48 -16.22 -7.31
CA ASP A 131 -8.29 -16.41 -6.10
C ASP A 131 -8.80 -15.09 -5.53
N LEU A 132 -7.99 -14.03 -5.63
CA LEU A 132 -8.31 -12.69 -5.14
C LEU A 132 -7.54 -11.62 -5.92
N LEU A 133 -8.03 -10.37 -5.88
CA LEU A 133 -7.25 -9.20 -6.26
C LEU A 133 -6.45 -8.73 -5.06
N PHE A 134 -5.14 -8.52 -5.25
CA PHE A 134 -4.26 -7.89 -4.26
C PHE A 134 -3.72 -6.58 -4.82
N TYR A 135 -4.20 -5.47 -4.29
CA TYR A 135 -3.70 -4.13 -4.60
C TYR A 135 -2.78 -3.62 -3.50
N GLU A 136 -1.65 -3.04 -3.89
CA GLU A 136 -0.74 -2.32 -2.99
C GLU A 136 -0.36 -0.98 -3.61
N GLY A 137 -0.54 0.11 -2.85
CA GLY A 137 -0.18 1.45 -3.31
C GLY A 137 -0.65 2.59 -2.42
N LEU A 138 -0.55 3.80 -2.95
CA LEU A 138 -0.89 5.04 -2.22
C LEU A 138 -2.39 5.21 -1.98
N HIS A 139 -3.24 4.62 -2.82
CA HIS A 139 -4.64 5.03 -2.96
C HIS A 139 -5.62 3.87 -2.81
N GLY A 140 -5.24 2.85 -2.03
CA GLY A 140 -6.03 1.63 -1.85
C GLY A 140 -7.41 1.81 -1.23
N GLY A 141 -7.64 2.90 -0.52
CA GLY A 141 -8.91 3.24 0.12
C GLY A 141 -9.42 4.64 -0.20
N VAL A 142 -8.95 5.24 -1.30
CA VAL A 142 -9.30 6.63 -1.65
C VAL A 142 -10.79 6.77 -1.93
N VAL A 143 -11.35 7.88 -1.41
CA VAL A 143 -12.74 8.30 -1.60
C VAL A 143 -12.74 9.74 -2.05
N GLY A 144 -13.52 10.05 -3.07
CA GLY A 144 -13.66 11.41 -3.60
C GLY A 144 -14.91 11.57 -4.45
N GLU A 145 -15.00 12.69 -5.16
CA GLU A 145 -16.12 12.94 -6.05
C GLU A 145 -16.06 11.96 -7.25
N GLY A 146 -17.08 11.12 -7.36
CA GLY A 146 -17.21 10.15 -8.45
C GLY A 146 -16.42 8.83 -8.28
N TYR A 147 -15.77 8.60 -7.14
CA TYR A 147 -15.09 7.32 -6.86
C TYR A 147 -15.09 6.98 -5.35
N ASP A 148 -15.20 5.68 -5.03
CA ASP A 148 -15.17 5.18 -3.65
C ASP A 148 -14.59 3.76 -3.61
N LEU A 149 -13.25 3.66 -3.57
CA LEU A 149 -12.55 2.38 -3.54
C LEU A 149 -12.79 1.63 -2.22
N ARG A 150 -13.05 2.37 -1.12
CA ARG A 150 -13.34 1.76 0.18
C ARG A 150 -14.53 0.80 0.13
N LYS A 151 -15.56 1.14 -0.62
CA LYS A 151 -16.77 0.29 -0.76
C LYS A 151 -16.53 -0.99 -1.55
N LEU A 152 -15.52 -1.00 -2.39
CA LEU A 152 -15.19 -2.10 -3.28
C LEU A 152 -14.17 -3.08 -2.67
N ALA A 153 -13.38 -2.61 -1.69
CA ALA A 153 -12.43 -3.46 -0.98
C ALA A 153 -13.14 -4.30 0.09
N ASP A 154 -12.95 -5.62 0.06
CA ASP A 154 -13.44 -6.55 1.09
C ASP A 154 -12.59 -6.50 2.36
N LEU A 155 -11.28 -6.26 2.19
CA LEU A 155 -10.32 -6.01 3.26
C LEU A 155 -9.42 -4.84 2.88
N LEU A 156 -9.46 -3.77 3.66
CA LEU A 156 -8.60 -2.60 3.47
C LEU A 156 -7.61 -2.48 4.63
N ILE A 157 -6.32 -2.54 4.31
CA ILE A 157 -5.21 -2.50 5.27
C ILE A 157 -4.44 -1.19 5.10
N GLY A 158 -4.17 -0.53 6.22
CA GLY A 158 -3.32 0.65 6.29
C GLY A 158 -1.92 0.31 6.80
N VAL A 159 -0.89 0.80 6.10
CA VAL A 159 0.50 0.82 6.57
C VAL A 159 0.84 2.24 6.94
N VAL A 160 0.85 2.52 8.25
CA VAL A 160 0.84 3.88 8.79
C VAL A 160 2.06 4.08 9.69
N PRO A 161 3.21 4.51 9.18
CA PRO A 161 4.31 4.91 10.04
C PRO A 161 3.95 6.22 10.74
N ILE A 162 4.67 6.55 11.80
CA ILE A 162 4.69 7.94 12.24
C ILE A 162 5.38 8.79 11.17
N VAL A 163 4.94 10.03 11.02
CA VAL A 163 5.42 10.94 9.96
C VAL A 163 6.95 11.09 9.99
N ASN A 164 7.56 11.23 11.17
CA ASN A 164 9.01 11.33 11.29
C ASN A 164 9.73 10.11 10.71
N LEU A 165 9.27 8.90 11.03
CA LEU A 165 9.86 7.68 10.49
C LEU A 165 9.69 7.59 8.97
N GLU A 166 8.53 7.96 8.45
CA GLU A 166 8.28 8.00 7.01
C GLU A 166 9.25 8.92 6.27
N TRP A 167 9.50 10.11 6.83
CA TRP A 167 10.43 11.07 6.26
C TRP A 167 11.88 10.59 6.30
N ILE A 168 12.32 10.01 7.42
CA ILE A 168 13.64 9.39 7.53
C ILE A 168 13.83 8.32 6.46
N GLN A 169 12.88 7.40 6.34
CA GLN A 169 12.92 6.32 5.36
C GLN A 169 12.93 6.85 3.92
N LYS A 170 12.10 7.87 3.64
CA LYS A 170 12.04 8.48 2.32
C LYS A 170 13.34 9.21 1.96
N ILE A 171 13.88 10.02 2.86
CA ILE A 171 15.13 10.77 2.63
C ILE A 171 16.27 9.80 2.39
N THR A 172 16.40 8.78 3.23
CA THR A 172 17.47 7.78 3.12
C THR A 172 17.39 7.03 1.80
N ARG A 173 16.21 6.54 1.43
CA ARG A 173 16.00 5.82 0.18
C ARG A 173 16.26 6.70 -1.04
N ASP A 174 15.68 7.89 -1.09
CA ASP A 174 15.79 8.76 -2.27
C ASP A 174 17.24 9.26 -2.45
N ASN A 175 18.02 9.38 -1.36
CA ASN A 175 19.44 9.69 -1.41
C ASN A 175 20.27 8.48 -1.90
N GLN A 176 20.09 7.31 -1.28
CA GLN A 176 20.94 6.13 -1.55
C GLN A 176 20.61 5.44 -2.88
N GLU A 177 19.34 5.32 -3.22
CA GLU A 177 18.88 4.54 -4.39
C GLU A 177 18.62 5.40 -5.63
N ARG A 178 18.23 6.68 -5.44
CA ARG A 178 17.80 7.56 -6.53
C ARG A 178 18.72 8.74 -6.79
N GLY A 179 19.74 8.94 -5.95
CA GLY A 179 20.76 9.97 -6.11
C GLY A 179 20.25 11.40 -5.88
N TYR A 180 19.10 11.59 -5.22
CA TYR A 180 18.64 12.94 -4.84
C TYR A 180 19.38 13.43 -3.60
N SER A 181 19.65 14.76 -3.53
CA SER A 181 20.15 15.35 -2.29
C SER A 181 19.08 15.33 -1.18
N ALA A 182 19.54 15.35 0.07
CA ALA A 182 18.63 15.42 1.22
C ALA A 182 17.72 16.65 1.15
N GLU A 183 18.27 17.80 0.78
CA GLU A 183 17.55 19.08 0.65
C GLU A 183 16.45 18.98 -0.44
N ALA A 184 16.76 18.41 -1.60
CA ALA A 184 15.77 18.24 -2.68
C ALA A 184 14.63 17.28 -2.26
N THR A 185 14.96 16.28 -1.44
CA THR A 185 13.95 15.35 -0.90
C THR A 185 13.09 16.02 0.15
N VAL A 186 13.68 16.81 1.06
CA VAL A 186 12.94 17.60 2.07
C VAL A 186 12.01 18.59 1.40
N ASP A 187 12.49 19.35 0.42
CA ASP A 187 11.64 20.28 -0.37
C ASP A 187 10.44 19.54 -1.00
N THR A 188 10.70 18.37 -1.58
CA THR A 188 9.65 17.53 -2.16
C THR A 188 8.63 17.06 -1.10
N ILE A 189 9.07 16.67 0.09
CA ILE A 189 8.19 16.27 1.19
C ILE A 189 7.29 17.43 1.59
N LEU A 190 7.89 18.59 1.89
CA LEU A 190 7.16 19.76 2.37
C LEU A 190 6.15 20.27 1.34
N ARG A 191 6.54 20.30 0.07
CA ARG A 191 5.65 20.72 -1.04
C ARG A 191 4.45 19.78 -1.22
N ARG A 192 4.60 18.49 -0.94
CA ARG A 192 3.52 17.49 -1.08
C ARG A 192 2.60 17.39 0.13
N MET A 193 2.92 18.06 1.23
CA MET A 193 2.15 17.96 2.49
C MET A 193 0.66 18.29 2.33
N PRO A 194 0.23 19.30 1.57
CA PRO A 194 -1.20 19.55 1.37
C PRO A 194 -1.92 18.34 0.77
N ASP A 195 -1.35 17.71 -0.26
CA ASP A 195 -1.94 16.51 -0.88
C ASP A 195 -1.87 15.30 0.06
N TYR A 196 -0.80 15.17 0.84
CA TYR A 196 -0.67 14.12 1.84
C TYR A 196 -1.83 14.19 2.86
N ILE A 197 -2.08 15.38 3.39
CA ILE A 197 -3.15 15.62 4.37
C ILE A 197 -4.53 15.39 3.74
N ASN A 198 -4.72 15.83 2.51
CA ASN A 198 -6.03 15.80 1.87
C ASN A 198 -6.39 14.45 1.22
N HIS A 199 -5.39 13.68 0.75
CA HIS A 199 -5.65 12.48 -0.06
C HIS A 199 -5.08 11.19 0.53
N ILE A 200 -4.01 11.25 1.35
CA ILE A 200 -3.41 10.05 1.94
C ILE A 200 -3.92 9.81 3.36
N CYS A 201 -3.80 10.79 4.25
CA CYS A 201 -4.21 10.65 5.64
C CYS A 201 -5.67 10.20 5.85
N PRO A 202 -6.67 10.73 5.09
CA PRO A 202 -8.06 10.34 5.31
C PRO A 202 -8.32 8.86 5.11
N GLN A 203 -7.57 8.18 4.24
CA GLN A 203 -7.71 6.75 3.97
C GLN A 203 -7.48 5.90 5.22
N PHE A 204 -6.56 6.32 6.10
CA PHE A 204 -6.20 5.56 7.31
C PHE A 204 -7.34 5.48 8.33
N SER A 205 -8.30 6.39 8.29
CA SER A 205 -9.52 6.32 9.09
C SER A 205 -10.57 5.35 8.52
N LEU A 206 -10.41 4.96 7.25
CA LEU A 206 -11.33 4.07 6.54
C LEU A 206 -10.87 2.62 6.51
N THR A 207 -9.62 2.34 6.85
CA THR A 207 -9.04 0.99 6.85
C THR A 207 -9.71 0.07 7.85
N ASP A 208 -9.67 -1.22 7.59
CA ASP A 208 -10.14 -2.26 8.51
C ASP A 208 -9.10 -2.56 9.58
N ILE A 209 -7.83 -2.61 9.18
CA ILE A 209 -6.69 -2.88 10.06
C ILE A 209 -5.58 -1.91 9.71
N ASN A 210 -5.01 -1.22 10.70
CA ASN A 210 -3.81 -0.40 10.55
C ASN A 210 -2.61 -1.05 11.23
N PHE A 211 -1.49 -1.11 10.53
CA PHE A 211 -0.19 -1.45 11.09
C PHE A 211 0.64 -0.18 11.20
N GLN A 212 0.82 0.33 12.41
CA GLN A 212 1.55 1.56 12.68
C GLN A 212 2.87 1.28 13.38
N ARG A 213 3.97 1.52 12.68
CA ARG A 213 5.31 1.39 13.25
C ARG A 213 5.73 2.66 13.97
N ILE A 214 6.18 2.50 15.22
CA ILE A 214 6.60 3.58 16.11
C ILE A 214 8.01 3.27 16.61
N PRO A 215 9.04 4.08 16.27
CA PRO A 215 10.38 3.94 16.82
C PRO A 215 10.41 4.20 18.31
N THR A 216 11.33 3.52 19.01
CA THR A 216 11.65 3.71 20.42
C THR A 216 12.92 4.55 20.61
N VAL A 217 13.54 4.96 19.51
CA VAL A 217 14.70 5.86 19.47
C VAL A 217 14.26 7.27 19.10
N ASP A 218 15.13 8.24 19.38
CA ASP A 218 14.84 9.64 19.05
C ASP A 218 14.70 9.86 17.56
N THR A 219 13.57 10.37 17.14
CA THR A 219 13.23 10.76 15.75
C THR A 219 12.77 12.22 15.68
N SER A 220 13.08 13.04 16.68
CA SER A 220 12.60 14.44 16.81
C SER A 220 13.03 15.33 15.65
N ASN A 221 14.18 15.03 15.02
CA ASN A 221 14.66 15.76 13.85
C ASN A 221 14.82 14.82 12.64
N PRO A 222 13.75 14.48 11.93
CA PRO A 222 13.76 13.52 10.85
C PRO A 222 14.63 13.93 9.65
N PHE A 223 14.96 15.21 9.52
CA PHE A 223 15.77 15.73 8.42
C PHE A 223 17.28 15.53 8.62
N PHE A 224 17.74 15.27 9.85
CA PHE A 224 19.15 15.08 10.18
C PHE A 224 19.50 13.64 10.60
N ILE A 225 18.53 12.75 10.71
CA ILE A 225 18.76 11.35 11.07
C ILE A 225 19.24 10.60 9.83
N GLN A 226 20.44 10.01 9.93
CA GLN A 226 21.09 9.29 8.83
C GLN A 226 20.80 7.78 8.81
N THR A 227 20.29 7.24 9.92
CA THR A 227 20.01 5.80 10.06
C THR A 227 18.52 5.56 10.26
N ILE A 228 17.98 4.64 9.48
CA ILE A 228 16.60 4.21 9.67
C ILE A 228 16.53 3.35 10.95
N PRO A 229 15.65 3.67 11.91
CA PRO A 229 15.42 2.81 13.07
C PRO A 229 15.12 1.37 12.66
N THR A 230 15.78 0.41 13.29
CA THR A 230 15.59 -1.02 13.01
C THR A 230 14.21 -1.51 13.50
N PRO A 231 13.74 -2.68 13.04
CA PRO A 231 12.53 -3.29 13.60
C PRO A 231 12.60 -3.48 15.13
N ASP A 232 13.76 -3.88 15.66
CA ASP A 232 13.94 -4.10 17.10
C ASP A 232 13.97 -2.79 17.92
N GLU A 233 14.25 -1.68 17.27
CA GLU A 233 14.14 -0.32 17.83
C GLU A 233 12.74 0.27 17.63
N SER A 234 11.72 -0.55 17.49
CA SER A 234 10.36 -0.10 17.20
C SER A 234 9.32 -0.99 17.87
N PHE A 235 8.14 -0.42 18.12
CA PHE A 235 6.90 -1.16 18.29
C PHE A 235 6.02 -1.04 17.05
N VAL A 236 5.08 -1.99 16.90
CA VAL A 236 3.99 -1.89 15.93
C VAL A 236 2.66 -1.89 16.68
N ILE A 237 1.89 -0.83 16.52
CA ILE A 237 0.50 -0.80 16.96
C ILE A 237 -0.36 -1.34 15.82
N ILE A 238 -1.09 -2.42 16.11
CA ILE A 238 -2.05 -3.00 15.19
C ILE A 238 -3.44 -2.59 15.67
N HIS A 239 -4.04 -1.67 14.96
CA HIS A 239 -5.39 -1.16 15.27
C HIS A 239 -6.44 -1.81 14.38
N PHE A 240 -7.50 -2.32 14.99
CA PHE A 240 -8.65 -2.91 14.31
C PHE A 240 -9.84 -1.97 14.41
N ARG A 241 -10.42 -1.57 13.30
CA ARG A 241 -11.69 -0.89 13.33
C ARG A 241 -12.76 -1.83 13.92
N LYS A 242 -13.63 -1.31 14.79
CA LYS A 242 -14.60 -2.14 15.51
C LYS A 242 -15.42 -3.06 14.59
N VAL A 243 -15.92 -2.51 13.47
CA VAL A 243 -16.69 -3.28 12.48
C VAL A 243 -15.85 -4.40 11.87
N ALA A 244 -14.58 -4.15 11.57
CA ALA A 244 -13.69 -5.16 11.00
C ALA A 244 -13.33 -6.23 12.03
N ARG A 245 -13.05 -5.84 13.28
CA ARG A 245 -12.82 -6.78 14.38
C ARG A 245 -13.98 -7.77 14.51
N ASP A 246 -15.21 -7.25 14.52
CA ASP A 246 -16.41 -8.06 14.70
C ASP A 246 -16.68 -8.93 13.44
N LYS A 247 -16.51 -8.36 12.24
CA LYS A 247 -16.65 -9.08 10.96
C LYS A 247 -15.69 -10.26 10.85
N TRP A 248 -14.43 -10.07 11.23
CA TRP A 248 -13.39 -11.09 11.05
C TRP A 248 -13.16 -11.98 12.29
N GLY A 249 -13.88 -11.71 13.38
CA GLY A 249 -13.81 -12.52 14.61
C GLY A 249 -12.43 -12.48 15.25
N ILE A 250 -11.79 -11.32 15.32
CA ILE A 250 -10.42 -11.17 15.86
C ILE A 250 -10.37 -11.61 17.33
N ASN A 251 -9.56 -12.63 17.62
CA ASN A 251 -9.38 -13.18 18.95
C ASN A 251 -8.13 -12.59 19.62
N PHE A 252 -8.30 -11.49 20.36
CA PHE A 252 -7.18 -10.86 21.07
C PHE A 252 -6.50 -11.75 22.11
N PRO A 253 -7.19 -12.53 22.95
CA PRO A 253 -6.54 -13.49 23.86
C PRO A 253 -5.60 -14.44 23.12
N TYR A 254 -6.02 -15.01 22.00
CA TYR A 254 -5.18 -15.86 21.17
C TYR A 254 -3.95 -15.11 20.62
N LEU A 255 -4.13 -13.90 20.10
CA LEU A 255 -3.00 -13.11 19.59
C LEU A 255 -1.98 -12.76 20.67
N LEU A 256 -2.46 -12.42 21.88
CA LEU A 256 -1.59 -12.12 23.02
C LEU A 256 -0.79 -13.34 23.48
N ASP A 257 -1.39 -14.51 23.46
CA ASP A 257 -0.73 -15.77 23.81
C ASP A 257 0.34 -16.15 22.78
N MET A 258 0.01 -16.04 21.49
CA MET A 258 0.92 -16.40 20.40
C MET A 258 2.06 -15.41 20.18
N ILE A 259 1.84 -14.13 20.46
CA ILE A 259 2.83 -13.06 20.22
C ILE A 259 3.43 -12.63 21.57
N HIS A 260 4.39 -13.39 22.08
CA HIS A 260 5.02 -13.07 23.37
C HIS A 260 5.52 -11.63 23.45
N GLY A 261 5.24 -10.97 24.56
CA GLY A 261 5.59 -9.56 24.82
C GLY A 261 4.65 -8.56 24.15
N SER A 262 3.56 -9.03 23.56
CA SER A 262 2.48 -8.15 23.11
C SER A 262 1.55 -7.76 24.25
N PHE A 263 0.84 -6.65 24.09
CA PHE A 263 -0.15 -6.18 25.06
C PHE A 263 -1.25 -5.36 24.37
N MET A 264 -2.41 -5.25 25.02
CA MET A 264 -3.48 -4.36 24.55
C MET A 264 -3.22 -2.93 25.01
N SER A 265 -3.18 -1.98 24.08
CA SER A 265 -3.13 -0.53 24.39
C SER A 265 -4.53 0.07 24.48
N THR A 266 -5.48 -0.46 23.73
CA THR A 266 -6.91 -0.11 23.75
C THR A 266 -7.75 -1.36 23.50
N PRO A 267 -9.08 -1.35 23.69
CA PRO A 267 -9.93 -2.50 23.39
C PRO A 267 -9.91 -2.97 21.92
N THR A 268 -9.28 -2.21 21.03
CA THR A 268 -9.19 -2.49 19.58
C THR A 268 -7.76 -2.40 19.06
N SER A 269 -6.76 -2.33 19.93
CA SER A 269 -5.37 -2.16 19.50
C SER A 269 -4.44 -3.06 20.30
N ILE A 270 -3.67 -3.88 19.60
CA ILE A 270 -2.56 -4.68 20.15
C ILE A 270 -1.23 -4.02 19.79
N VAL A 271 -0.30 -4.03 20.72
CA VAL A 271 1.08 -3.57 20.50
C VAL A 271 2.00 -4.77 20.50
N VAL A 272 2.84 -4.84 19.48
CA VAL A 272 3.83 -5.91 19.31
C VAL A 272 5.22 -5.32 19.11
N ASN A 273 6.28 -6.06 19.45
CA ASN A 273 7.64 -5.67 19.08
C ASN A 273 7.77 -5.60 17.55
N GLY A 274 8.47 -4.60 17.03
CA GLY A 274 8.59 -4.37 15.60
C GLY A 274 9.22 -5.52 14.82
N GLY A 275 10.15 -6.25 15.43
CA GLY A 275 10.71 -7.48 14.84
C GLY A 275 9.70 -8.63 14.66
N LYS A 276 8.54 -8.54 15.33
CA LYS A 276 7.45 -9.53 15.21
C LYS A 276 6.33 -9.10 14.27
N MET A 277 6.46 -7.97 13.57
CA MET A 277 5.41 -7.45 12.68
C MET A 277 4.98 -8.48 11.62
N GLY A 278 5.92 -9.12 10.94
CA GLY A 278 5.62 -10.13 9.92
C GLY A 278 4.84 -11.32 10.48
N PHE A 279 5.27 -11.84 11.63
CA PHE A 279 4.57 -12.92 12.32
C PHE A 279 3.15 -12.53 12.77
N ALA A 280 3.00 -11.33 13.32
CA ALA A 280 1.68 -10.81 13.69
C ALA A 280 0.76 -10.67 12.46
N MET A 281 1.30 -10.21 11.33
CA MET A 281 0.54 -10.14 10.08
C MET A 281 0.07 -11.52 9.62
N GLU A 282 0.94 -12.53 9.66
CA GLU A 282 0.56 -13.90 9.29
C GLU A 282 -0.57 -14.43 10.18
N LEU A 283 -0.43 -14.29 11.51
CA LEU A 283 -1.46 -14.77 12.46
C LEU A 283 -2.82 -14.09 12.26
N ILE A 284 -2.82 -12.81 11.86
CA ILE A 284 -4.03 -12.01 11.68
C ILE A 284 -4.63 -12.24 10.29
N LEU A 285 -3.80 -12.16 9.25
CA LEU A 285 -4.29 -12.08 7.86
C LEU A 285 -4.58 -13.44 7.26
N THR A 286 -3.85 -14.51 7.63
CA THR A 286 -4.07 -15.84 7.08
C THR A 286 -5.52 -16.33 7.30
N PRO A 287 -6.08 -16.32 8.52
CA PRO A 287 -7.46 -16.76 8.72
C PRO A 287 -8.49 -15.87 8.03
N ILE A 288 -8.22 -14.58 7.89
CA ILE A 288 -9.10 -13.65 7.15
C ILE A 288 -9.13 -14.00 5.66
N ILE A 289 -7.95 -14.21 5.07
CA ILE A 289 -7.83 -14.55 3.65
C ILE A 289 -8.49 -15.90 3.35
N HIS A 290 -8.25 -16.91 4.19
CA HIS A 290 -8.91 -18.22 4.05
C HIS A 290 -10.43 -18.08 4.04
N ARG A 291 -10.98 -17.37 5.02
CA ARG A 291 -12.43 -17.14 5.09
C ARG A 291 -12.97 -16.43 3.84
N MET A 292 -12.26 -15.43 3.32
CA MET A 292 -12.66 -14.74 2.10
C MET A 292 -12.71 -15.67 0.88
N ILE A 293 -11.75 -16.61 0.78
CA ILE A 293 -11.69 -17.59 -0.32
C ILE A 293 -12.76 -18.68 -0.15
N GLU A 294 -13.02 -19.12 1.08
CA GLU A 294 -14.08 -20.09 1.38
C GLU A 294 -15.46 -19.51 1.07
N ASP A 295 -15.71 -18.26 1.48
CA ASP A 295 -16.95 -17.55 1.17
C ASP A 295 -17.16 -17.45 -0.37
N LYS A 296 -16.08 -17.21 -1.14
CA LYS A 296 -16.12 -17.25 -2.62
C LYS A 296 -16.60 -18.62 -3.14
N LYS A 297 -16.01 -19.70 -2.64
CA LYS A 297 -16.35 -21.07 -3.09
C LYS A 297 -17.78 -21.48 -2.76
N SER A 298 -18.36 -20.91 -1.69
CA SER A 298 -19.74 -21.19 -1.29
C SER A 298 -20.80 -20.49 -2.17
N ILE A 299 -20.40 -19.51 -2.97
CA ILE A 299 -21.28 -18.70 -3.85
C ILE A 299 -21.17 -19.16 -5.31
N SER A 300 -20.12 -19.91 -5.67
CA SER A 300 -19.88 -20.50 -6.99
C SER A 300 -20.63 -21.80 -7.13
#